data_8277683905f2f6db4b4deeba8fb5fcd4
#
_entry.id   8277683905f2f6db4b4deeba8fb5fcd4
#
_cell.length_a   1.000
_cell.length_b   1.000
_cell.length_c   1.000
_cell.angle_alpha   90.00
_cell.angle_beta   90.00
_cell.angle_gamma   90.00
#
_symmetry.space_group_name_H-M   'P 1'
#
loop_
_entity.id
_entity.type
_entity.pdbx_description
1 polymer ?
#
loop_
_entity_poly.entity_id
_entity_poly.type
_entity_poly.pdbx_seq_one_letter_code
_entity_poly.pdbx_strand_id
1 'polypeptide(L)'
;MADRSTILSADAEEKLLQPIEEYVGKIQAQIDELRVEGSDKVRSLKNHIAIAKEDKNLSKDERDRMIAKDKADLEKAKAVEASNKDKVAKLVKEAEDYLAQHYDKDYYDKVAASCAAEKAIENEEYEKVRATIKTEHEQNLKKLSAAEDIKDEKYVYKNKLFDAEMAHESKLQEIKDRRHDAFAHKYHLIDLLRMSKYTFGQKMAQRFENYKYTFNTAQFLYKNGLYIVIILIFIALCIITPIVKNTQLFTYTNILNILQQASPRMFLALGVAGLILLTGTDLSVGRMVGMGMVTATIIMHNGINTGSVFGHIFDFSNMPAATRAILALLVCILFTTVFSCIAGFFMARFKMHPFISTMANMLIIFGLVTYATKGVSFGAIDAAIPNMFIPQIGSFPTIILWAVVAIVVVWFIWNKTTFGKNLYAVGGNPEAAAVSGISVFKVTLGAFILAGILYGFGSWLECNRMVGSGSAAYGQGWDMDAIAACVVG
;
A
#
# COMPACT_ATOMS: atom_id res chain seq x y z
N MET A 1 -42.47 9.99 15.21
CA MET A 1 -43.07 9.13 14.17
C MET A 1 -42.52 9.60 12.83
N ALA A 2 -41.81 8.77 12.13
CA ALA A 2 -41.36 9.10 10.78
C ALA A 2 -42.60 9.17 9.85
N ASP A 3 -42.63 10.17 8.99
CA ASP A 3 -43.79 10.39 8.12
C ASP A 3 -43.75 9.40 6.95
N ARG A 4 -44.69 8.46 6.94
CA ARG A 4 -44.83 7.45 5.86
C ARG A 4 -45.14 8.09 4.50
N SER A 5 -45.63 9.34 4.47
CA SER A 5 -45.95 10.05 3.23
C SER A 5 -44.69 10.44 2.41
N THR A 6 -43.52 10.42 3.05
CA THR A 6 -42.23 10.73 2.38
C THR A 6 -41.59 9.53 1.70
N ILE A 7 -42.13 8.32 1.88
CA ILE A 7 -41.59 7.10 1.23
C ILE A 7 -42.05 7.07 -0.21
N LEU A 8 -41.10 7.03 -1.14
CA LEU A 8 -41.35 6.93 -2.55
C LEU A 8 -41.53 5.46 -2.97
N SER A 9 -42.53 5.19 -3.82
CA SER A 9 -42.61 3.91 -4.50
C SER A 9 -41.65 3.86 -5.70
N ALA A 10 -41.32 2.66 -6.17
CA ALA A 10 -40.45 2.49 -7.34
C ALA A 10 -40.99 3.25 -8.57
N ASP A 11 -42.31 3.21 -8.81
CA ASP A 11 -42.97 3.95 -9.93
C ASP A 11 -42.84 5.47 -9.75
N ALA A 12 -42.82 5.96 -8.51
CA ALA A 12 -42.65 7.39 -8.23
C ALA A 12 -41.17 7.82 -8.44
N GLU A 13 -40.20 6.98 -8.07
CA GLU A 13 -38.78 7.21 -8.35
C GLU A 13 -38.49 7.24 -9.84
N GLU A 14 -39.06 6.29 -10.62
CA GLU A 14 -38.92 6.24 -12.08
C GLU A 14 -39.50 7.49 -12.76
N LYS A 15 -40.67 7.95 -12.33
CA LYS A 15 -41.27 9.20 -12.84
C LYS A 15 -40.46 10.45 -12.58
N LEU A 16 -39.68 10.46 -11.48
CA LEU A 16 -38.75 11.56 -11.18
C LEU A 16 -37.49 11.49 -12.04
N LEU A 17 -37.03 10.29 -12.36
CA LEU A 17 -35.80 10.05 -13.12
C LEU A 17 -35.98 10.23 -14.62
N GLN A 18 -37.12 9.77 -15.18
CA GLN A 18 -37.41 9.74 -16.62
C GLN A 18 -37.13 11.07 -17.34
N PRO A 19 -37.61 12.25 -16.86
CA PRO A 19 -37.37 13.52 -17.59
C PRO A 19 -35.87 13.90 -17.60
N ILE A 20 -35.11 13.46 -16.61
CA ILE A 20 -33.67 13.72 -16.53
C ILE A 20 -32.91 12.84 -17.52
N GLU A 21 -33.28 11.57 -17.61
CA GLU A 21 -32.70 10.63 -18.59
C GLU A 21 -33.03 11.04 -20.03
N GLU A 22 -34.26 11.46 -20.29
CA GLU A 22 -34.66 11.93 -21.64
C GLU A 22 -33.86 13.17 -22.06
N TYR A 23 -33.64 14.13 -21.15
CA TYR A 23 -32.86 15.32 -21.46
C TYR A 23 -31.39 14.98 -21.73
N VAL A 24 -30.78 14.20 -20.84
CA VAL A 24 -29.37 13.77 -20.97
C VAL A 24 -29.19 12.90 -22.21
N GLY A 25 -30.15 12.01 -22.50
CA GLY A 25 -30.14 11.16 -23.70
C GLY A 25 -30.19 11.96 -25.01
N LYS A 26 -30.96 13.05 -25.07
CA LYS A 26 -30.96 13.95 -26.23
C LYS A 26 -29.61 14.62 -26.46
N ILE A 27 -28.99 15.11 -25.41
CA ILE A 27 -27.65 15.72 -25.51
C ILE A 27 -26.61 14.67 -25.87
N GLN A 28 -26.69 13.48 -25.27
CA GLN A 28 -25.80 12.37 -25.59
C GLN A 28 -25.88 11.98 -27.07
N ALA A 29 -27.07 11.88 -27.65
CA ALA A 29 -27.22 11.61 -29.08
C ALA A 29 -26.50 12.64 -29.97
N GLN A 30 -26.60 13.93 -29.62
CA GLN A 30 -25.87 15.00 -30.34
C GLN A 30 -24.35 14.87 -30.17
N ILE A 31 -23.89 14.50 -28.99
CA ILE A 31 -22.48 14.27 -28.73
C ILE A 31 -21.95 13.06 -29.52
N ASP A 32 -22.73 12.00 -29.59
CA ASP A 32 -22.37 10.77 -30.31
C ASP A 32 -22.31 11.00 -31.83
N GLU A 33 -23.20 11.77 -32.41
CA GLU A 33 -23.08 12.21 -33.81
C GLU A 33 -21.77 12.95 -34.10
N LEU A 34 -21.39 13.89 -33.22
CA LEU A 34 -20.11 14.61 -33.34
C LEU A 34 -18.88 13.71 -33.12
N ARG A 35 -19.00 12.66 -32.33
CA ARG A 35 -17.94 11.69 -32.05
C ARG A 35 -17.74 10.69 -33.18
N VAL A 36 -18.83 10.18 -33.78
CA VAL A 36 -18.73 9.23 -34.88
C VAL A 36 -17.86 9.76 -36.02
N GLU A 37 -18.02 11.01 -36.40
CA GLU A 37 -17.23 11.62 -37.47
C GLU A 37 -15.82 12.06 -37.00
N GLY A 38 -15.62 12.28 -35.71
CA GLY A 38 -14.37 12.77 -35.08
C GLY A 38 -13.59 11.67 -34.34
N SER A 39 -13.76 11.62 -33.04
CA SER A 39 -12.94 10.80 -32.14
C SER A 39 -13.03 9.29 -32.39
N ASP A 40 -14.21 8.80 -32.77
CA ASP A 40 -14.39 7.35 -33.00
C ASP A 40 -13.75 6.93 -34.31
N LYS A 41 -13.88 7.76 -35.34
CA LYS A 41 -13.19 7.54 -36.62
C LYS A 41 -11.67 7.61 -36.46
N VAL A 42 -11.15 8.56 -35.65
CA VAL A 42 -9.72 8.64 -35.28
C VAL A 42 -9.27 7.38 -34.56
N ARG A 43 -10.07 6.86 -33.62
CA ARG A 43 -9.76 5.62 -32.87
C ARG A 43 -9.78 4.41 -33.79
N SER A 44 -10.79 4.27 -34.63
CA SER A 44 -10.91 3.19 -35.60
C SER A 44 -9.74 3.16 -36.57
N LEU A 45 -9.38 4.30 -37.17
CA LEU A 45 -8.25 4.40 -38.10
C LEU A 45 -6.91 4.09 -37.43
N LYS A 46 -6.69 4.52 -36.17
CA LYS A 46 -5.49 4.13 -35.41
C LYS A 46 -5.41 2.62 -35.19
N ASN A 47 -6.54 1.99 -34.86
CA ASN A 47 -6.60 0.54 -34.69
C ASN A 47 -6.37 -0.19 -36.02
N HIS A 48 -6.94 0.27 -37.14
CA HIS A 48 -6.70 -0.28 -38.47
C HIS A 48 -5.23 -0.20 -38.86
N ILE A 49 -4.57 0.93 -38.62
CA ILE A 49 -3.13 1.10 -38.85
C ILE A 49 -2.30 0.14 -37.98
N ALA A 50 -2.68 -0.07 -36.72
CA ALA A 50 -1.98 -0.98 -35.83
C ALA A 50 -2.13 -2.44 -36.31
N ILE A 51 -3.34 -2.87 -36.64
CA ILE A 51 -3.64 -4.20 -37.18
C ILE A 51 -2.89 -4.42 -38.50
N ALA A 52 -2.96 -3.46 -39.44
CA ALA A 52 -2.29 -3.58 -40.74
C ALA A 52 -0.76 -3.72 -40.61
N LYS A 53 -0.13 -3.10 -39.59
CA LYS A 53 1.30 -3.25 -39.31
C LYS A 53 1.70 -4.66 -38.84
N GLU A 54 0.81 -5.34 -38.11
CA GLU A 54 1.07 -6.66 -37.53
C GLU A 54 0.58 -7.80 -38.42
N ASP A 55 -0.23 -7.51 -39.45
CA ASP A 55 -0.77 -8.52 -40.35
C ASP A 55 0.32 -9.09 -41.27
N LYS A 56 0.62 -10.37 -41.07
CA LYS A 56 1.62 -11.12 -41.83
C LYS A 56 1.07 -11.66 -43.16
N ASN A 57 -0.23 -11.60 -43.38
CA ASN A 57 -0.86 -12.11 -44.61
C ASN A 57 -0.86 -11.08 -45.76
N LEU A 58 -0.61 -9.79 -45.44
CA LEU A 58 -0.52 -8.74 -46.42
C LEU A 58 0.92 -8.64 -47.00
N SER A 59 1.01 -8.46 -48.34
CA SER A 59 2.31 -8.10 -48.93
C SER A 59 2.79 -6.72 -48.45
N LYS A 60 4.09 -6.48 -48.52
CA LYS A 60 4.67 -5.21 -48.06
C LYS A 60 4.06 -4.01 -48.78
N ASP A 61 3.88 -4.10 -50.09
CA ASP A 61 3.35 -3.01 -50.91
C ASP A 61 1.87 -2.72 -50.62
N GLU A 62 1.06 -3.75 -50.42
CA GLU A 62 -0.33 -3.61 -50.04
C GLU A 62 -0.48 -3.00 -48.65
N ARG A 63 0.35 -3.45 -47.70
CA ARG A 63 0.39 -2.90 -46.34
C ARG A 63 0.74 -1.42 -46.34
N ASP A 64 1.80 -1.05 -47.05
CA ASP A 64 2.26 0.34 -47.12
C ASP A 64 1.21 1.25 -47.78
N ARG A 65 0.53 0.79 -48.82
CA ARG A 65 -0.59 1.52 -49.46
C ARG A 65 -1.79 1.69 -48.51
N MET A 66 -2.15 0.65 -47.79
CA MET A 66 -3.25 0.67 -46.81
C MET A 66 -2.95 1.63 -45.67
N ILE A 67 -1.75 1.55 -45.10
CA ILE A 67 -1.30 2.44 -44.03
C ILE A 67 -1.22 3.90 -44.53
N ALA A 68 -0.77 4.15 -45.75
CA ALA A 68 -0.71 5.49 -46.30
C ALA A 68 -2.10 6.10 -46.48
N LYS A 69 -3.09 5.32 -46.99
CA LYS A 69 -4.48 5.74 -47.09
C LYS A 69 -5.09 6.07 -45.73
N ASP A 70 -4.94 5.12 -44.78
CA ASP A 70 -5.50 5.28 -43.42
C ASP A 70 -4.88 6.45 -42.68
N LYS A 71 -3.57 6.75 -42.90
CA LYS A 71 -2.92 7.95 -42.36
C LYS A 71 -3.49 9.25 -42.94
N ALA A 72 -3.77 9.30 -44.26
CA ALA A 72 -4.36 10.47 -44.89
C ALA A 72 -5.78 10.74 -44.36
N ASP A 73 -6.58 9.67 -44.19
CA ASP A 73 -7.91 9.77 -43.61
C ASP A 73 -7.85 10.07 -42.09
N LEU A 74 -6.84 9.59 -41.38
CA LEU A 74 -6.61 9.92 -39.98
C LEU A 74 -6.36 11.43 -39.78
N GLU A 75 -5.58 12.06 -40.64
CA GLU A 75 -5.35 13.53 -40.55
C GLU A 75 -6.64 14.32 -40.79
N LYS A 76 -7.49 13.90 -41.75
CA LYS A 76 -8.79 14.51 -41.94
C LYS A 76 -9.69 14.34 -40.71
N ALA A 77 -9.75 13.12 -40.16
CA ALA A 77 -10.57 12.82 -39.00
C ALA A 77 -10.09 13.60 -37.75
N LYS A 78 -8.77 13.79 -37.59
CA LYS A 78 -8.22 14.64 -36.51
C LYS A 78 -8.62 16.12 -36.66
N ALA A 79 -8.68 16.63 -37.87
CA ALA A 79 -9.15 17.99 -38.12
C ALA A 79 -10.61 18.17 -37.72
N VAL A 80 -11.46 17.17 -38.04
CA VAL A 80 -12.87 17.13 -37.62
C VAL A 80 -12.99 16.99 -36.10
N GLU A 81 -12.21 16.09 -35.47
CA GLU A 81 -12.16 15.94 -34.01
C GLU A 81 -11.79 17.27 -33.33
N ALA A 82 -10.78 17.99 -33.85
CA ALA A 82 -10.36 19.27 -33.32
C ALA A 82 -11.48 20.33 -33.43
N SER A 83 -12.18 20.40 -34.56
CA SER A 83 -13.30 21.32 -34.75
C SER A 83 -14.51 21.02 -33.87
N ASN A 84 -14.76 19.74 -33.58
CA ASN A 84 -15.88 19.28 -32.75
C ASN A 84 -15.59 19.33 -31.26
N LYS A 85 -14.33 19.39 -30.85
CA LYS A 85 -13.89 19.33 -29.44
C LYS A 85 -14.59 20.37 -28.56
N ASP A 86 -14.64 21.61 -29.02
CA ASP A 86 -15.26 22.71 -28.26
C ASP A 86 -16.78 22.59 -28.20
N LYS A 87 -17.41 22.10 -29.28
CA LYS A 87 -18.86 21.82 -29.29
C LYS A 87 -19.22 20.72 -28.32
N VAL A 88 -18.49 19.60 -28.36
CA VAL A 88 -18.66 18.49 -27.42
C VAL A 88 -18.44 18.95 -25.99
N ALA A 89 -17.40 19.73 -25.71
CA ALA A 89 -17.12 20.26 -24.37
C ALA A 89 -18.26 21.16 -23.85
N LYS A 90 -18.88 21.96 -24.69
CA LYS A 90 -20.05 22.79 -24.32
C LYS A 90 -21.27 21.93 -24.03
N LEU A 91 -21.60 20.96 -24.86
CA LEU A 91 -22.74 20.04 -24.64
C LEU A 91 -22.54 19.20 -23.37
N VAL A 92 -21.34 18.69 -23.13
CA VAL A 92 -21.02 17.96 -21.90
C VAL A 92 -21.22 18.84 -20.67
N LYS A 93 -20.74 20.10 -20.74
CA LYS A 93 -20.91 21.05 -19.63
C LYS A 93 -22.37 21.38 -19.39
N GLU A 94 -23.14 21.61 -20.44
CA GLU A 94 -24.59 21.86 -20.35
C GLU A 94 -25.34 20.71 -19.67
N ALA A 95 -25.05 19.46 -20.08
CA ALA A 95 -25.64 18.29 -19.46
C ALA A 95 -25.20 18.10 -17.99
N GLU A 96 -23.95 18.39 -17.67
CA GLU A 96 -23.47 18.33 -16.27
C GLU A 96 -24.09 19.41 -15.39
N ASP A 97 -24.22 20.64 -15.92
CA ASP A 97 -24.88 21.74 -15.19
C ASP A 97 -26.37 21.40 -14.96
N TYR A 98 -27.03 20.78 -15.94
CA TYR A 98 -28.41 20.29 -15.79
C TYR A 98 -28.50 19.16 -14.75
N LEU A 99 -27.58 18.17 -14.77
CA LEU A 99 -27.52 17.11 -13.76
C LEU A 99 -27.27 17.68 -12.36
N ALA A 100 -26.40 18.67 -12.23
CA ALA A 100 -26.13 19.31 -10.92
C ALA A 100 -27.35 20.06 -10.37
N GLN A 101 -28.19 20.62 -11.24
CA GLN A 101 -29.38 21.36 -10.81
C GLN A 101 -30.58 20.48 -10.55
N HIS A 102 -30.83 19.47 -11.39
CA HIS A 102 -32.05 18.66 -11.36
C HIS A 102 -31.84 17.29 -10.75
N TYR A 103 -30.73 16.58 -11.05
CA TYR A 103 -30.51 15.25 -10.52
C TYR A 103 -30.37 15.24 -9.00
N ASP A 104 -29.55 16.13 -8.46
CA ASP A 104 -29.29 16.14 -7.02
C ASP A 104 -30.55 16.54 -6.24
N LYS A 105 -31.21 17.65 -6.62
CA LYS A 105 -32.37 18.19 -5.86
C LYS A 105 -33.70 17.47 -6.14
N ASP A 106 -33.97 17.19 -7.42
CA ASP A 106 -35.28 16.72 -7.81
C ASP A 106 -35.43 15.20 -7.72
N TYR A 107 -34.32 14.47 -7.75
CA TYR A 107 -34.28 13.01 -7.65
C TYR A 107 -33.51 12.52 -6.44
N TYR A 108 -32.16 12.69 -6.39
CA TYR A 108 -31.32 12.07 -5.38
C TYR A 108 -31.67 12.48 -3.95
N ASP A 109 -31.90 13.77 -3.68
CA ASP A 109 -32.27 14.25 -2.34
C ASP A 109 -33.63 13.70 -1.89
N LYS A 110 -34.58 13.53 -2.82
CA LYS A 110 -35.89 12.92 -2.51
C LYS A 110 -35.76 11.43 -2.23
N VAL A 111 -34.97 10.70 -3.01
CA VAL A 111 -34.67 9.28 -2.75
C VAL A 111 -33.91 9.11 -1.44
N ALA A 112 -32.93 9.97 -1.15
CA ALA A 112 -32.20 9.94 0.10
C ALA A 112 -33.09 10.25 1.31
N ALA A 113 -34.03 11.19 1.20
CA ALA A 113 -35.01 11.49 2.22
C ALA A 113 -35.99 10.31 2.44
N SER A 114 -36.47 9.71 1.35
CA SER A 114 -37.31 8.49 1.37
C SER A 114 -36.59 7.35 2.09
N CYS A 115 -35.34 7.06 1.72
CA CYS A 115 -34.51 6.04 2.37
C CYS A 115 -34.25 6.34 3.87
N ALA A 116 -34.10 7.61 4.22
CA ALA A 116 -33.91 8.00 5.63
C ALA A 116 -35.19 7.79 6.45
N ALA A 117 -36.36 8.12 5.91
CA ALA A 117 -37.66 7.89 6.54
C ALA A 117 -37.95 6.39 6.71
N GLU A 118 -37.71 5.61 5.66
CA GLU A 118 -37.89 4.15 5.67
C GLU A 118 -36.96 3.48 6.70
N LYS A 119 -35.69 3.89 6.75
CA LYS A 119 -34.75 3.43 7.77
C LYS A 119 -35.22 3.74 9.20
N ALA A 120 -35.79 4.91 9.43
CA ALA A 120 -36.29 5.29 10.75
C ALA A 120 -37.50 4.43 11.16
N ILE A 121 -38.42 4.14 10.22
CA ILE A 121 -39.57 3.27 10.45
C ILE A 121 -39.09 1.82 10.71
N GLU A 122 -38.19 1.29 9.92
CA GLU A 122 -37.67 -0.07 10.09
C GLU A 122 -36.96 -0.24 11.45
N ASN A 123 -36.19 0.75 11.89
CA ASN A 123 -35.59 0.73 13.22
C ASN A 123 -36.67 0.73 14.34
N GLU A 124 -37.73 1.51 14.19
CA GLU A 124 -38.83 1.53 15.17
C GLU A 124 -39.61 0.20 15.21
N GLU A 125 -39.83 -0.40 14.04
CA GLU A 125 -40.46 -1.72 13.92
C GLU A 125 -39.59 -2.82 14.52
N TYR A 126 -38.30 -2.82 14.27
CA TYR A 126 -37.34 -3.77 14.86
C TYR A 126 -37.33 -3.69 16.40
N GLU A 127 -37.28 -2.48 16.98
CA GLU A 127 -37.31 -2.34 18.43
C GLU A 127 -38.62 -2.88 19.04
N LYS A 128 -39.78 -2.72 18.36
CA LYS A 128 -41.05 -3.31 18.77
C LYS A 128 -40.99 -4.86 18.71
N VAL A 129 -40.47 -5.44 17.62
CA VAL A 129 -40.31 -6.88 17.51
C VAL A 129 -39.39 -7.42 18.60
N ARG A 130 -38.27 -6.78 18.83
CA ARG A 130 -37.31 -7.13 19.88
C ARG A 130 -37.92 -7.11 21.28
N ALA A 131 -38.71 -6.06 21.57
CA ALA A 131 -39.44 -5.94 22.85
C ALA A 131 -40.48 -7.06 23.01
N THR A 132 -41.20 -7.42 21.94
CA THR A 132 -42.17 -8.52 21.96
C THR A 132 -41.52 -9.85 22.25
N ILE A 133 -40.40 -10.19 21.51
CA ILE A 133 -39.65 -11.39 21.73
C ILE A 133 -39.12 -11.49 23.17
N LYS A 134 -38.64 -10.39 23.72
CA LYS A 134 -38.19 -10.32 25.12
C LYS A 134 -39.31 -10.59 26.11
N THR A 135 -40.47 -9.98 25.90
CA THR A 135 -41.65 -10.16 26.77
C THR A 135 -42.17 -11.60 26.72
N GLU A 136 -42.23 -12.21 25.53
CA GLU A 136 -42.59 -13.62 25.38
C GLU A 136 -41.60 -14.55 26.13
N HIS A 137 -40.31 -14.30 26.00
CA HIS A 137 -39.29 -15.04 26.71
C HIS A 137 -39.46 -14.95 28.26
N GLU A 138 -39.67 -13.76 28.79
CA GLU A 138 -39.89 -13.57 30.22
C GLU A 138 -41.18 -14.26 30.73
N GLN A 139 -42.23 -14.27 29.92
CA GLN A 139 -43.48 -14.99 30.25
C GLN A 139 -43.28 -16.52 30.20
N ASN A 140 -42.54 -17.03 29.21
CA ASN A 140 -42.25 -18.43 29.10
C ASN A 140 -41.37 -18.94 30.24
N LEU A 141 -40.32 -18.18 30.61
CA LEU A 141 -39.49 -18.53 31.78
C LEU A 141 -40.25 -18.64 33.09
N LYS A 142 -41.30 -17.82 33.29
CA LYS A 142 -42.14 -17.90 34.49
C LYS A 142 -43.01 -19.16 34.57
N LYS A 143 -43.22 -19.86 33.44
CA LYS A 143 -44.03 -21.07 33.36
C LYS A 143 -43.22 -22.36 33.47
N LEU A 144 -41.89 -22.27 33.32
CA LEU A 144 -40.98 -23.43 33.25
C LEU A 144 -40.33 -23.67 34.61
N SER A 145 -40.24 -24.95 35.01
CA SER A 145 -39.64 -25.37 36.26
C SER A 145 -38.43 -26.28 36.10
N ALA A 146 -38.34 -27.01 34.98
CA ALA A 146 -37.24 -27.94 34.71
C ALA A 146 -36.03 -27.20 34.10
N ALA A 147 -34.83 -27.58 34.51
CA ALA A 147 -33.58 -26.92 34.04
C ALA A 147 -33.32 -27.12 32.56
N GLU A 148 -33.80 -28.24 31.97
CA GLU A 148 -33.66 -28.57 30.58
C GLU A 148 -34.57 -27.70 29.70
N ASP A 149 -35.83 -27.55 30.09
CA ASP A 149 -36.81 -26.68 29.41
C ASP A 149 -36.38 -25.20 29.43
N ILE A 150 -35.76 -24.73 30.52
CA ILE A 150 -35.21 -23.37 30.63
C ILE A 150 -34.04 -23.20 29.67
N LYS A 151 -33.23 -24.21 29.45
CA LYS A 151 -32.10 -24.16 28.51
C LYS A 151 -32.61 -24.08 27.06
N ASP A 152 -33.63 -24.89 26.77
CA ASP A 152 -34.25 -24.91 25.44
C ASP A 152 -34.94 -23.56 25.12
N GLU A 153 -35.66 -22.97 26.07
CA GLU A 153 -36.28 -21.67 25.92
C GLU A 153 -35.24 -20.57 25.66
N LYS A 154 -34.10 -20.59 26.37
CA LYS A 154 -33.00 -19.65 26.13
C LYS A 154 -32.40 -19.82 24.72
N TYR A 155 -32.34 -21.04 24.21
CA TYR A 155 -31.87 -21.32 22.85
C TYR A 155 -32.87 -20.79 21.81
N VAL A 156 -34.17 -21.06 22.02
CA VAL A 156 -35.25 -20.53 21.15
C VAL A 156 -35.26 -18.99 21.14
N TYR A 157 -35.13 -18.37 22.31
CA TYR A 157 -35.04 -16.92 22.44
C TYR A 157 -33.87 -16.33 21.65
N LYS A 158 -32.67 -16.95 21.76
CA LYS A 158 -31.48 -16.50 21.04
C LYS A 158 -31.67 -16.62 19.53
N ASN A 159 -32.29 -17.70 19.06
CA ASN A 159 -32.56 -17.88 17.63
C ASN A 159 -33.58 -16.87 17.11
N LYS A 160 -34.69 -16.63 17.84
CA LYS A 160 -35.67 -15.61 17.46
C LYS A 160 -35.06 -14.21 17.37
N LEU A 161 -34.17 -13.86 18.31
CA LEU A 161 -33.46 -12.59 18.24
C LEU A 161 -32.54 -12.51 17.04
N PHE A 162 -31.79 -13.59 16.77
CA PHE A 162 -30.90 -13.66 15.61
C PHE A 162 -31.66 -13.54 14.29
N ASP A 163 -32.78 -14.25 14.14
CA ASP A 163 -33.60 -14.18 12.93
C ASP A 163 -34.20 -12.77 12.73
N ALA A 164 -34.65 -12.13 13.82
CA ALA A 164 -35.16 -10.76 13.75
C ALA A 164 -34.05 -9.75 13.40
N GLU A 165 -32.84 -9.93 13.94
CA GLU A 165 -31.67 -9.10 13.63
C GLU A 165 -31.26 -9.25 12.16
N MET A 166 -31.18 -10.49 11.65
CA MET A 166 -30.85 -10.76 10.26
C MET A 166 -31.87 -10.18 9.28
N ALA A 167 -33.18 -10.28 9.60
CA ALA A 167 -34.23 -9.70 8.77
C ALA A 167 -34.12 -8.15 8.74
N HIS A 168 -33.84 -7.54 9.89
CA HIS A 168 -33.64 -6.10 10.00
C HIS A 168 -32.40 -5.63 9.23
N GLU A 169 -31.25 -6.33 9.39
CA GLU A 169 -30.03 -6.01 8.66
C GLU A 169 -30.22 -6.12 7.14
N SER A 170 -30.96 -7.15 6.67
CA SER A 170 -31.28 -7.32 5.25
C SER A 170 -32.06 -6.12 4.69
N LYS A 171 -33.08 -5.67 5.40
CA LYS A 171 -33.87 -4.48 4.99
C LYS A 171 -33.05 -3.19 5.04
N LEU A 172 -32.21 -3.02 6.06
CA LEU A 172 -31.30 -1.87 6.11
C LEU A 172 -30.31 -1.87 4.95
N GLN A 173 -29.86 -3.05 4.53
CA GLN A 173 -28.98 -3.17 3.38
C GLN A 173 -29.71 -2.81 2.08
N GLU A 174 -30.93 -3.30 1.85
CA GLU A 174 -31.77 -2.93 0.69
C GLU A 174 -31.98 -1.41 0.59
N ILE A 175 -32.27 -0.75 1.71
CA ILE A 175 -32.41 0.72 1.76
C ILE A 175 -31.09 1.41 1.40
N LYS A 176 -29.98 0.89 1.91
CA LYS A 176 -28.64 1.40 1.66
C LYS A 176 -28.23 1.22 0.19
N ASP A 177 -28.57 0.07 -0.39
CA ASP A 177 -28.31 -0.26 -1.79
C ASP A 177 -29.09 0.69 -2.71
N ARG A 178 -30.38 0.88 -2.48
CA ARG A 178 -31.23 1.80 -3.27
C ARG A 178 -30.67 3.23 -3.28
N ARG A 179 -30.22 3.72 -2.12
CA ARG A 179 -29.58 5.04 -2.05
C ARG A 179 -28.25 5.08 -2.82
N HIS A 180 -27.45 4.02 -2.73
CA HIS A 180 -26.19 3.92 -3.44
C HIS A 180 -26.39 3.83 -4.95
N ASP A 181 -27.39 3.08 -5.40
CA ASP A 181 -27.76 2.93 -6.80
C ASP A 181 -28.19 4.28 -7.39
N ALA A 182 -28.99 5.05 -6.67
CA ALA A 182 -29.33 6.40 -7.08
C ALA A 182 -28.11 7.33 -7.24
N PHE A 183 -27.10 7.18 -6.37
CA PHE A 183 -25.84 7.90 -6.51
C PHE A 183 -25.01 7.39 -7.70
N ALA A 184 -24.90 6.07 -7.87
CA ALA A 184 -24.13 5.44 -8.93
C ALA A 184 -24.72 5.76 -10.32
N HIS A 185 -26.05 5.84 -10.41
CA HIS A 185 -26.74 6.18 -11.66
C HIS A 185 -26.38 7.57 -12.19
N LYS A 186 -26.22 8.58 -11.31
CA LYS A 186 -25.70 9.88 -11.72
C LYS A 186 -24.36 9.78 -12.44
N TYR A 187 -23.46 8.99 -11.85
CA TYR A 187 -22.12 8.81 -12.44
C TYR A 187 -22.15 7.96 -13.70
N HIS A 188 -23.11 7.06 -13.82
CA HIS A 188 -23.36 6.36 -15.08
C HIS A 188 -23.75 7.33 -16.20
N LEU A 189 -24.67 8.28 -15.94
CA LEU A 189 -25.03 9.32 -16.91
C LEU A 189 -23.83 10.21 -17.26
N ILE A 190 -23.02 10.61 -16.28
CA ILE A 190 -21.78 11.37 -16.53
C ILE A 190 -20.79 10.55 -17.35
N ASP A 191 -20.70 9.24 -17.13
CA ASP A 191 -19.81 8.35 -17.88
C ASP A 191 -20.19 8.28 -19.36
N LEU A 192 -21.47 8.16 -19.67
CA LEU A 192 -21.99 8.20 -21.03
C LEU A 192 -21.58 9.51 -21.72
N LEU A 193 -21.66 10.64 -21.02
CA LEU A 193 -21.29 11.96 -21.58
C LEU A 193 -19.77 12.12 -21.76
N ARG A 194 -18.95 11.63 -20.84
CA ARG A 194 -17.49 11.85 -20.76
C ARG A 194 -16.62 10.67 -21.20
N MET A 195 -17.18 9.50 -21.51
CA MET A 195 -16.43 8.28 -21.81
C MET A 195 -15.36 7.98 -20.71
N SER A 196 -15.77 7.88 -19.46
CA SER A 196 -14.92 7.58 -18.28
C SER A 196 -13.83 8.62 -17.96
N LYS A 197 -13.90 9.82 -18.54
CA LYS A 197 -12.97 10.91 -18.26
C LYS A 197 -13.49 11.81 -17.14
N TYR A 198 -13.58 11.28 -15.92
CA TYR A 198 -14.02 12.03 -14.75
C TYR A 198 -13.02 13.14 -14.34
N THR A 199 -13.55 14.24 -13.81
CA THR A 199 -12.75 15.26 -13.14
C THR A 199 -12.21 14.74 -11.80
N PHE A 200 -11.19 15.42 -11.26
CA PHE A 200 -10.64 15.04 -9.95
C PHE A 200 -11.69 15.06 -8.84
N GLY A 201 -12.55 16.09 -8.82
CA GLY A 201 -13.64 16.21 -7.86
C GLY A 201 -14.65 15.07 -7.96
N GLN A 202 -15.08 14.70 -9.18
CA GLN A 202 -15.98 13.59 -9.43
C GLN A 202 -15.38 12.24 -8.95
N LYS A 203 -14.08 12.00 -9.22
CA LYS A 203 -13.38 10.81 -8.72
C LYS A 203 -13.29 10.76 -7.20
N MET A 204 -13.07 11.90 -6.55
CA MET A 204 -13.03 11.97 -5.09
C MET A 204 -14.41 11.72 -4.49
N ALA A 205 -15.48 12.29 -5.07
CA ALA A 205 -16.84 12.08 -4.62
C ALA A 205 -17.27 10.60 -4.73
N GLN A 206 -16.97 9.95 -5.88
CA GLN A 206 -17.22 8.51 -6.05
C GLN A 206 -16.45 7.67 -5.03
N ARG A 207 -15.16 7.96 -4.81
CA ARG A 207 -14.35 7.23 -3.83
C ARG A 207 -14.90 7.37 -2.42
N PHE A 208 -15.31 8.58 -2.05
CA PHE A 208 -15.86 8.85 -0.73
C PHE A 208 -17.19 8.14 -0.49
N GLU A 209 -18.12 8.18 -1.46
CA GLU A 209 -19.40 7.52 -1.32
C GLU A 209 -19.25 5.99 -1.36
N ASN A 210 -18.41 5.44 -2.24
CA ASN A 210 -18.10 4.02 -2.26
C ASN A 210 -17.45 3.56 -0.93
N TYR A 211 -16.53 4.35 -0.37
CA TYR A 211 -15.97 4.08 0.94
C TYR A 211 -17.05 4.05 2.02
N LYS A 212 -17.94 5.05 2.03
CA LYS A 212 -19.06 5.14 2.99
C LYS A 212 -20.05 3.98 2.84
N TYR A 213 -20.31 3.57 1.60
CA TYR A 213 -21.16 2.44 1.29
C TYR A 213 -20.57 1.11 1.75
N THR A 214 -19.28 0.87 1.50
CA THR A 214 -18.58 -0.38 1.89
C THR A 214 -18.09 -0.38 3.34
N PHE A 215 -18.19 0.76 4.06
CA PHE A 215 -17.67 0.88 5.42
C PHE A 215 -18.40 -0.04 6.40
N ASN A 216 -17.63 -0.93 7.00
CA ASN A 216 -18.07 -1.79 8.10
C ASN A 216 -17.12 -1.59 9.28
N THR A 217 -17.67 -1.19 10.44
CA THR A 217 -16.90 -0.86 11.64
C THR A 217 -16.07 -2.05 12.13
N ALA A 218 -16.65 -3.26 12.12
CA ALA A 218 -15.94 -4.46 12.56
C ALA A 218 -14.76 -4.75 11.63
N GLN A 219 -15.00 -4.74 10.32
CA GLN A 219 -13.94 -4.96 9.32
C GLN A 219 -12.86 -3.86 9.36
N PHE A 220 -13.26 -2.60 9.60
CA PHE A 220 -12.33 -1.50 9.80
C PHE A 220 -11.43 -1.71 11.02
N LEU A 221 -12.01 -2.13 12.16
CA LEU A 221 -11.28 -2.44 13.37
C LEU A 221 -10.35 -3.65 13.18
N TYR A 222 -10.82 -4.71 12.53
CA TYR A 222 -9.96 -5.86 12.22
C TYR A 222 -8.77 -5.47 11.34
N LYS A 223 -9.01 -4.68 10.30
CA LYS A 223 -7.97 -4.26 9.36
C LYS A 223 -6.99 -3.24 9.97
N ASN A 224 -7.49 -2.32 10.78
CA ASN A 224 -6.69 -1.20 11.30
C ASN A 224 -6.44 -1.29 12.81
N GLY A 225 -6.90 -2.34 13.50
CA GLY A 225 -6.83 -2.46 14.96
C GLY A 225 -5.42 -2.31 15.51
N LEU A 226 -4.43 -2.91 14.83
CA LEU A 226 -3.03 -2.79 15.23
C LEU A 226 -2.54 -1.32 15.19
N TYR A 227 -2.85 -0.59 14.11
CA TYR A 227 -2.49 0.83 13.99
C TYR A 227 -3.19 1.69 15.05
N ILE A 228 -4.47 1.41 15.33
CA ILE A 228 -5.23 2.11 16.36
C ILE A 228 -4.58 1.90 17.72
N VAL A 229 -4.19 0.67 18.07
CA VAL A 229 -3.50 0.35 19.33
C VAL A 229 -2.15 1.08 19.41
N ILE A 230 -1.35 1.09 18.35
CA ILE A 230 -0.07 1.81 18.30
C ILE A 230 -0.27 3.31 18.54
N ILE A 231 -1.27 3.92 17.89
CA ILE A 231 -1.58 5.33 18.06
C ILE A 231 -2.04 5.61 19.50
N LEU A 232 -2.89 4.77 20.07
CA LEU A 232 -3.34 4.91 21.46
C LEU A 232 -2.19 4.81 22.46
N ILE A 233 -1.27 3.85 22.26
CA ILE A 233 -0.06 3.73 23.08
C ILE A 233 0.80 4.98 22.93
N PHE A 234 1.00 5.49 21.72
CA PHE A 234 1.76 6.70 21.49
C PHE A 234 1.15 7.93 22.18
N ILE A 235 -0.19 8.10 22.08
CA ILE A 235 -0.91 9.17 22.80
C ILE A 235 -0.74 9.02 24.31
N ALA A 236 -0.90 7.81 24.84
CA ALA A 236 -0.71 7.54 26.26
C ALA A 236 0.71 7.92 26.73
N LEU A 237 1.74 7.56 25.95
CA LEU A 237 3.13 7.94 26.22
C LEU A 237 3.32 9.47 26.17
N CYS A 238 2.69 10.16 25.22
CA CYS A 238 2.74 11.63 25.14
C CYS A 238 2.13 12.32 26.38
N ILE A 239 1.14 11.68 27.03
CA ILE A 239 0.52 12.19 28.26
C ILE A 239 1.33 11.83 29.51
N ILE A 240 1.80 10.58 29.59
CA ILE A 240 2.50 10.06 30.78
C ILE A 240 3.91 10.64 30.91
N THR A 241 4.64 10.79 29.79
CA THR A 241 6.06 11.21 29.81
C THR A 241 6.26 12.61 30.47
N PRO A 242 5.47 13.64 30.16
CA PRO A 242 5.59 14.93 30.84
C PRO A 242 5.31 14.83 32.34
N ILE A 243 4.40 13.99 32.77
CA ILE A 243 4.01 13.82 34.18
C ILE A 243 5.15 13.13 34.97
N VAL A 244 5.78 12.10 34.37
CA VAL A 244 6.78 11.28 35.08
C VAL A 244 8.17 11.84 34.93
N LYS A 245 8.54 12.42 33.78
CA LYS A 245 9.90 12.83 33.44
C LYS A 245 10.08 14.34 33.24
N ASN A 246 9.04 15.16 33.37
CA ASN A 246 9.05 16.60 33.05
C ASN A 246 9.62 16.94 31.67
N THR A 247 9.48 16.03 30.70
CA THR A 247 9.97 16.19 29.32
C THR A 247 8.83 15.95 28.35
N GLN A 248 8.72 16.78 27.32
CA GLN A 248 7.70 16.60 26.28
C GLN A 248 8.19 15.61 25.24
N LEU A 249 7.41 14.54 25.01
CA LEU A 249 7.70 13.53 23.99
C LEU A 249 7.42 14.06 22.58
N PHE A 250 6.32 14.78 22.41
CA PHE A 250 5.88 15.32 21.12
C PHE A 250 6.48 16.70 20.87
N THR A 251 7.79 16.73 20.55
CA THR A 251 8.52 17.93 20.14
C THR A 251 9.11 17.74 18.76
N TYR A 252 9.27 18.82 18.02
CA TYR A 252 9.89 18.80 16.68
C TYR A 252 11.27 18.12 16.69
N THR A 253 12.11 18.45 17.68
CA THR A 253 13.44 17.85 17.84
C THR A 253 13.36 16.35 18.09
N ASN A 254 12.42 15.90 18.92
CA ASN A 254 12.30 14.47 19.21
C ASN A 254 11.75 13.68 18.01
N ILE A 255 10.84 14.25 17.23
CA ILE A 255 10.39 13.65 15.98
C ILE A 255 11.56 13.48 15.01
N LEU A 256 12.39 14.49 14.84
CA LEU A 256 13.59 14.40 13.99
C LEU A 256 14.57 13.35 14.51
N ASN A 257 14.77 13.24 15.83
CA ASN A 257 15.61 12.22 16.45
C ASN A 257 15.07 10.80 16.17
N ILE A 258 13.75 10.59 16.26
CA ILE A 258 13.13 9.31 15.92
C ILE A 258 13.35 8.97 14.43
N LEU A 259 13.14 9.92 13.54
CA LEU A 259 13.37 9.73 12.11
C LEU A 259 14.84 9.49 11.79
N GLN A 260 15.76 10.17 12.48
CA GLN A 260 17.20 9.95 12.35
C GLN A 260 17.60 8.53 12.76
N GLN A 261 17.05 8.01 13.85
CA GLN A 261 17.31 6.64 14.31
C GLN A 261 16.63 5.58 13.41
N ALA A 262 15.46 5.89 12.87
CA ALA A 262 14.74 5.00 11.96
C ALA A 262 15.41 4.91 10.59
N SER A 263 16.15 5.93 10.15
CA SER A 263 16.71 6.02 8.79
C SER A 263 17.62 4.84 8.42
N PRO A 264 18.64 4.43 9.16
CA PRO A 264 19.42 3.24 8.84
C PRO A 264 18.62 1.95 8.92
N ARG A 265 17.68 1.85 9.87
CA ARG A 265 16.79 0.68 10.04
C ARG A 265 15.84 0.51 8.89
N MET A 266 15.46 1.61 8.21
CA MET A 266 14.62 1.55 7.01
C MET A 266 15.29 0.75 5.87
N PHE A 267 16.62 0.86 5.71
CA PHE A 267 17.36 0.04 4.74
C PHE A 267 17.24 -1.45 5.05
N LEU A 268 17.32 -1.80 6.34
CA LEU A 268 17.19 -3.19 6.78
C LEU A 268 15.77 -3.72 6.53
N ALA A 269 14.77 -2.93 6.91
CA ALA A 269 13.36 -3.27 6.67
C ALA A 269 13.06 -3.45 5.18
N LEU A 270 13.54 -2.55 4.31
CA LEU A 270 13.38 -2.67 2.85
C LEU A 270 14.04 -3.94 2.29
N GLY A 271 15.21 -4.33 2.83
CA GLY A 271 15.88 -5.57 2.45
C GLY A 271 15.06 -6.80 2.86
N VAL A 272 14.61 -6.85 4.11
CA VAL A 272 13.78 -7.94 4.65
C VAL A 272 12.43 -8.02 3.94
N ALA A 273 11.80 -6.88 3.63
CA ALA A 273 10.50 -6.84 2.94
C ALA A 273 10.52 -7.59 1.61
N GLY A 274 11.61 -7.47 0.83
CA GLY A 274 11.78 -8.24 -0.41
C GLY A 274 11.84 -9.75 -0.19
N LEU A 275 12.39 -10.19 0.94
CA LEU A 275 12.45 -11.61 1.30
C LEU A 275 11.11 -12.12 1.86
N ILE A 276 10.40 -11.30 2.62
CA ILE A 276 9.04 -11.62 3.10
C ILE A 276 8.09 -11.81 1.92
N LEU A 277 8.20 -11.01 0.86
CA LEU A 277 7.43 -11.22 -0.38
C LEU A 277 7.66 -12.61 -0.98
N LEU A 278 8.83 -13.22 -0.78
CA LEU A 278 9.15 -14.60 -1.19
C LEU A 278 8.78 -15.66 -0.12
N THR A 279 7.93 -15.30 0.84
CA THR A 279 7.58 -16.14 2.00
C THR A 279 8.79 -16.54 2.87
N GLY A 280 9.86 -15.75 2.82
CA GLY A 280 11.08 -15.94 3.59
C GLY A 280 11.27 -14.88 4.67
N THR A 281 12.01 -15.22 5.72
CA THR A 281 12.48 -14.27 6.73
C THR A 281 14.00 -14.36 6.81
N ASP A 282 14.66 -13.23 7.10
CA ASP A 282 16.12 -13.21 7.28
C ASP A 282 16.46 -12.84 8.72
N LEU A 283 16.91 -13.82 9.47
CA LEU A 283 17.35 -13.64 10.85
C LEU A 283 18.82 -13.17 10.96
N SER A 284 19.54 -13.19 9.84
CA SER A 284 20.96 -12.77 9.85
C SER A 284 21.18 -11.27 9.81
N VAL A 285 20.10 -10.48 9.56
CA VAL A 285 20.15 -9.00 9.40
C VAL A 285 20.93 -8.32 10.53
N GLY A 286 20.60 -8.63 11.79
CA GLY A 286 21.25 -8.00 12.92
C GLY A 286 22.76 -8.27 12.97
N ARG A 287 23.19 -9.48 12.61
CA ARG A 287 24.63 -9.83 12.55
C ARG A 287 25.32 -9.28 11.31
N MET A 288 24.59 -9.12 10.20
CA MET A 288 25.06 -8.37 9.05
C MET A 288 25.38 -6.92 9.41
N VAL A 289 24.51 -6.29 10.22
CA VAL A 289 24.76 -4.94 10.74
C VAL A 289 25.99 -4.91 11.62
N GLY A 290 26.14 -5.86 12.54
CA GLY A 290 27.34 -5.97 13.40
C GLY A 290 28.63 -6.10 12.58
N MET A 291 28.64 -6.97 11.57
CA MET A 291 29.76 -7.13 10.64
C MET A 291 30.06 -5.84 9.86
N GLY A 292 29.02 -5.20 9.32
CA GLY A 292 29.14 -3.94 8.60
C GLY A 292 29.66 -2.81 9.50
N MET A 293 29.17 -2.71 10.74
CA MET A 293 29.65 -1.73 11.72
C MET A 293 31.13 -1.91 12.06
N VAL A 294 31.57 -3.15 12.29
CA VAL A 294 32.99 -3.46 12.54
C VAL A 294 33.83 -3.06 11.33
N THR A 295 33.44 -3.48 10.13
CA THR A 295 34.14 -3.18 8.89
C THR A 295 34.23 -1.67 8.63
N ALA A 296 33.10 -0.96 8.77
CA ALA A 296 33.05 0.48 8.58
C ALA A 296 33.93 1.21 9.59
N THR A 297 33.85 0.83 10.87
CA THR A 297 34.64 1.46 11.93
C THR A 297 36.15 1.28 11.70
N ILE A 298 36.59 0.09 11.29
CA ILE A 298 38.01 -0.18 11.02
C ILE A 298 38.55 0.73 9.90
N ILE A 299 37.82 0.86 8.82
CA ILE A 299 38.25 1.62 7.61
C ILE A 299 38.13 3.14 7.85
N MET A 300 37.12 3.58 8.57
CA MET A 300 36.87 5.00 8.83
C MET A 300 37.52 5.51 10.11
N HIS A 301 38.27 4.67 10.84
CA HIS A 301 38.92 5.07 12.07
C HIS A 301 39.92 6.21 11.86
N ASN A 302 40.06 7.07 12.87
CA ASN A 302 41.03 8.15 12.84
C ASN A 302 42.32 7.71 13.52
N GLY A 303 43.33 7.40 12.72
CA GLY A 303 44.64 6.88 13.24
C GLY A 303 44.68 5.35 13.25
N ILE A 304 45.63 4.83 14.04
CA ILE A 304 45.86 3.38 14.17
C ILE A 304 44.72 2.76 14.97
N ASN A 305 44.11 1.71 14.43
CA ASN A 305 43.00 1.01 15.08
C ASN A 305 43.44 0.44 16.46
N THR A 306 42.55 0.55 17.43
CA THR A 306 42.78 0.03 18.79
C THR A 306 42.67 -1.47 18.91
N GLY A 307 41.98 -2.12 17.95
CA GLY A 307 41.79 -3.55 17.87
C GLY A 307 42.51 -4.18 16.67
N SER A 308 42.74 -5.48 16.72
CA SER A 308 43.29 -6.27 15.60
C SER A 308 42.22 -7.14 14.98
N VAL A 309 42.33 -7.41 13.69
CA VAL A 309 41.51 -8.38 12.96
C VAL A 309 42.42 -9.50 12.46
N PHE A 310 42.13 -10.74 12.86
CA PHE A 310 43.04 -11.90 12.68
C PHE A 310 44.47 -11.65 13.11
N GLY A 311 44.67 -10.84 14.16
CA GLY A 311 45.97 -10.50 14.67
C GLY A 311 46.72 -9.35 13.96
N HIS A 312 46.14 -8.81 12.87
CA HIS A 312 46.68 -7.68 12.14
C HIS A 312 45.97 -6.38 12.52
N ILE A 313 46.74 -5.32 12.73
CA ILE A 313 46.23 -3.96 12.98
C ILE A 313 46.17 -3.26 11.61
N PHE A 314 44.99 -2.80 11.25
CA PHE A 314 44.79 -2.06 10.00
C PHE A 314 44.90 -0.56 10.28
N ASP A 315 45.59 0.16 9.40
CA ASP A 315 45.70 1.60 9.43
C ASP A 315 45.38 2.19 8.07
N PHE A 316 44.32 2.96 8.02
CA PHE A 316 43.86 3.68 6.81
C PHE A 316 44.02 5.20 6.95
N SER A 317 44.70 5.68 8.00
CA SER A 317 44.83 7.11 8.31
C SER A 317 45.51 7.92 7.20
N ASN A 318 46.35 7.29 6.39
CA ASN A 318 47.03 7.90 5.24
C ASN A 318 46.10 8.24 4.07
N MET A 319 44.82 7.72 4.07
CA MET A 319 43.86 7.97 3.02
C MET A 319 42.96 9.16 3.41
N PRO A 320 42.57 9.99 2.43
CA PRO A 320 41.58 11.04 2.64
C PRO A 320 40.27 10.52 3.24
N ALA A 321 39.63 11.29 4.14
CA ALA A 321 38.40 10.88 4.82
C ALA A 321 37.28 10.45 3.87
N ALA A 322 37.09 11.16 2.75
CA ALA A 322 36.11 10.79 1.73
C ALA A 322 36.40 9.44 1.09
N THR A 323 37.67 9.15 0.80
CA THR A 323 38.09 7.86 0.20
C THR A 323 37.86 6.72 1.18
N ARG A 324 38.19 6.89 2.47
CA ARG A 324 37.90 5.91 3.53
C ARG A 324 36.43 5.63 3.68
N ALA A 325 35.58 6.65 3.62
CA ALA A 325 34.13 6.51 3.72
C ALA A 325 33.55 5.70 2.55
N ILE A 326 33.97 6.01 1.30
CA ILE A 326 33.51 5.29 0.09
C ILE A 326 34.04 3.85 0.12
N LEU A 327 35.31 3.65 0.48
CA LEU A 327 35.89 2.30 0.61
C LEU A 327 35.13 1.48 1.65
N ALA A 328 34.83 2.07 2.82
CA ALA A 328 34.05 1.43 3.88
C ALA A 328 32.66 1.03 3.37
N LEU A 329 31.96 1.91 2.65
CA LEU A 329 30.67 1.61 2.06
C LEU A 329 30.73 0.41 1.10
N LEU A 330 31.70 0.41 0.19
CA LEU A 330 31.85 -0.66 -0.80
C LEU A 330 32.19 -2.01 -0.14
N VAL A 331 33.09 -2.02 0.85
CA VAL A 331 33.46 -3.24 1.57
C VAL A 331 32.33 -3.75 2.46
N CYS A 332 31.57 -2.86 3.10
CA CYS A 332 30.35 -3.24 3.83
C CYS A 332 29.34 -3.90 2.91
N ILE A 333 29.02 -3.28 1.77
CA ILE A 333 28.10 -3.85 0.78
C ILE A 333 28.63 -5.20 0.27
N LEU A 334 29.92 -5.32 -0.02
CA LEU A 334 30.50 -6.56 -0.49
C LEU A 334 30.31 -7.69 0.52
N PHE A 335 30.69 -7.50 1.77
CA PHE A 335 30.59 -8.53 2.79
C PHE A 335 29.12 -8.92 3.07
N THR A 336 28.26 -7.94 3.30
CA THR A 336 26.86 -8.24 3.57
C THR A 336 26.18 -8.93 2.38
N THR A 337 26.50 -8.54 1.14
CA THR A 337 25.98 -9.18 -0.06
C THR A 337 26.51 -10.62 -0.23
N VAL A 338 27.79 -10.87 0.02
CA VAL A 338 28.37 -12.22 -0.03
C VAL A 338 27.67 -13.17 0.95
N PHE A 339 27.54 -12.77 2.21
CA PHE A 339 26.85 -13.60 3.22
C PHE A 339 25.35 -13.74 2.94
N SER A 340 24.70 -12.71 2.47
CA SER A 340 23.30 -12.77 2.04
C SER A 340 23.13 -13.71 0.83
N CYS A 341 24.05 -13.65 -0.15
CA CYS A 341 24.08 -14.58 -1.28
C CYS A 341 24.26 -16.04 -0.86
N ILE A 342 25.12 -16.31 0.14
CA ILE A 342 25.29 -17.67 0.67
C ILE A 342 23.97 -18.18 1.22
N ALA A 343 23.31 -17.43 2.09
CA ALA A 343 22.01 -17.82 2.63
C ALA A 343 20.95 -18.02 1.53
N GLY A 344 20.89 -17.09 0.58
CA GLY A 344 19.98 -17.14 -0.57
C GLY A 344 20.27 -18.31 -1.51
N PHE A 345 21.53 -18.67 -1.72
CA PHE A 345 21.91 -19.81 -2.54
C PHE A 345 21.41 -21.13 -1.95
N PHE A 346 21.59 -21.34 -0.64
CA PHE A 346 21.11 -22.55 0.03
C PHE A 346 19.58 -22.62 -0.01
N MET A 347 18.88 -21.51 0.21
CA MET A 347 17.43 -21.45 0.08
C MET A 347 16.97 -21.75 -1.35
N ALA A 348 17.57 -21.09 -2.35
CA ALA A 348 17.12 -21.17 -3.73
C ALA A 348 17.48 -22.49 -4.42
N ARG A 349 18.67 -23.05 -4.12
CA ARG A 349 19.19 -24.27 -4.77
C ARG A 349 18.72 -25.53 -4.10
N PHE A 350 18.77 -25.59 -2.75
CA PHE A 350 18.45 -26.77 -1.97
C PHE A 350 17.04 -26.74 -1.39
N LYS A 351 16.25 -25.69 -1.68
CA LYS A 351 14.90 -25.49 -1.15
C LYS A 351 14.87 -25.58 0.39
N MET A 352 15.95 -25.16 1.04
CA MET A 352 16.02 -25.10 2.49
C MET A 352 15.04 -24.08 3.02
N HIS A 353 14.46 -24.36 4.18
CA HIS A 353 13.60 -23.38 4.84
C HIS A 353 14.39 -22.09 5.14
N PRO A 354 13.86 -20.90 4.82
CA PRO A 354 14.57 -19.63 4.99
C PRO A 354 15.11 -19.42 6.39
N PHE A 355 14.31 -19.78 7.40
CA PHE A 355 14.69 -19.70 8.81
C PHE A 355 15.99 -20.46 9.11
N ILE A 356 16.15 -21.69 8.60
CA ILE A 356 17.34 -22.53 8.86
C ILE A 356 18.57 -21.92 8.18
N SER A 357 18.45 -21.54 6.92
CA SER A 357 19.56 -20.95 6.15
C SER A 357 20.04 -19.64 6.75
N THR A 358 19.12 -18.74 7.09
CA THR A 358 19.47 -17.43 7.63
C THR A 358 19.93 -17.50 9.11
N MET A 359 19.38 -18.42 9.90
CA MET A 359 19.85 -18.67 11.28
C MET A 359 21.27 -19.23 11.30
N ALA A 360 21.57 -20.19 10.42
CA ALA A 360 22.94 -20.70 10.27
C ALA A 360 23.91 -19.59 9.86
N ASN A 361 23.50 -18.76 8.88
CA ASN A 361 24.27 -17.61 8.43
C ASN A 361 24.52 -16.59 9.57
N MET A 362 23.51 -16.32 10.39
CA MET A 362 23.61 -15.48 11.57
C MET A 362 24.70 -15.95 12.53
N LEU A 363 24.71 -17.25 12.84
CA LEU A 363 25.70 -17.84 13.76
C LEU A 363 27.11 -17.83 13.16
N ILE A 364 27.23 -18.13 11.86
CA ILE A 364 28.53 -18.09 11.14
C ILE A 364 29.10 -16.68 11.15
N ILE A 365 28.30 -15.66 10.82
CA ILE A 365 28.76 -14.27 10.82
C ILE A 365 29.21 -13.86 12.22
N PHE A 366 28.39 -14.14 13.24
CA PHE A 366 28.72 -13.78 14.61
C PHE A 366 30.00 -14.46 15.09
N GLY A 367 30.14 -15.75 14.86
CA GLY A 367 31.33 -16.51 15.20
C GLY A 367 32.59 -16.01 14.48
N LEU A 368 32.47 -15.77 13.16
CA LEU A 368 33.58 -15.27 12.33
C LEU A 368 34.03 -13.89 12.78
N VAL A 369 33.11 -12.93 12.95
CA VAL A 369 33.45 -11.57 13.37
C VAL A 369 34.01 -11.57 14.77
N THR A 370 33.44 -12.32 15.72
CA THR A 370 33.94 -12.43 17.10
C THR A 370 35.32 -13.05 17.12
N TYR A 371 35.56 -14.11 16.36
CA TYR A 371 36.89 -14.73 16.26
C TYR A 371 37.92 -13.78 15.66
N ALA A 372 37.56 -13.12 14.54
CA ALA A 372 38.43 -12.19 13.84
C ALA A 372 38.85 -11.00 14.72
N THR A 373 37.92 -10.46 15.52
CA THR A 373 38.15 -9.27 16.38
C THR A 373 38.52 -9.61 17.81
N LYS A 374 38.58 -10.90 18.16
CA LYS A 374 38.70 -11.37 19.56
C LYS A 374 37.63 -10.79 20.49
N GLY A 375 36.46 -10.45 19.96
CA GLY A 375 35.34 -9.82 20.70
C GLY A 375 35.60 -8.37 21.12
N VAL A 376 36.68 -7.74 20.67
CA VAL A 376 37.01 -6.34 20.99
C VAL A 376 36.13 -5.41 20.15
N SER A 377 35.63 -4.34 20.76
CA SER A 377 34.92 -3.27 20.03
C SER A 377 35.95 -2.26 19.51
N PHE A 378 35.74 -1.79 18.30
CA PHE A 378 36.53 -0.74 17.69
C PHE A 378 36.01 0.63 18.08
N GLY A 379 36.90 1.61 18.19
CA GLY A 379 36.63 2.94 18.71
C GLY A 379 35.87 3.85 17.71
N ALA A 380 35.99 5.16 17.93
CA ALA A 380 35.28 6.15 17.09
C ALA A 380 35.87 6.26 15.68
N ILE A 381 35.04 6.63 14.74
CA ILE A 381 35.44 6.99 13.38
C ILE A 381 35.87 8.46 13.31
N ASP A 382 36.51 8.84 12.21
CA ASP A 382 36.88 10.23 11.95
C ASP A 382 35.64 11.12 11.87
N ALA A 383 35.55 12.11 12.76
CA ALA A 383 34.40 13.02 12.85
C ALA A 383 34.16 13.85 11.59
N ALA A 384 35.15 13.99 10.71
CA ALA A 384 34.97 14.65 9.42
C ALA A 384 34.05 13.87 8.50
N ILE A 385 33.99 12.52 8.59
CA ILE A 385 33.21 11.67 7.71
C ILE A 385 31.70 11.84 7.92
N PRO A 386 31.15 11.74 9.13
CA PRO A 386 29.71 12.00 9.32
C PRO A 386 29.30 13.40 8.87
N ASN A 387 30.11 14.42 9.12
CA ASN A 387 29.83 15.79 8.69
C ASN A 387 29.80 15.94 7.16
N MET A 388 30.52 15.09 6.44
CA MET A 388 30.54 15.11 4.97
C MET A 388 29.32 14.40 4.35
N PHE A 389 28.91 13.24 4.87
CA PHE A 389 27.90 12.38 4.26
C PHE A 389 26.51 12.49 4.87
N ILE A 390 26.42 12.86 6.14
CA ILE A 390 25.17 13.05 6.88
C ILE A 390 25.18 14.37 7.69
N PRO A 391 25.54 15.53 7.06
CA PRO A 391 25.55 16.80 7.77
C PRO A 391 24.18 17.13 8.36
N GLN A 392 24.18 17.97 9.38
CA GLN A 392 22.95 18.56 9.89
C GLN A 392 22.75 19.94 9.23
N ILE A 393 21.55 20.19 8.68
CA ILE A 393 21.17 21.49 8.15
C ILE A 393 20.24 22.17 9.15
N GLY A 394 20.80 23.03 9.99
CA GLY A 394 20.09 23.53 11.16
C GLY A 394 19.75 22.41 12.13
N SER A 395 18.47 22.19 12.40
CA SER A 395 17.99 21.06 13.21
C SER A 395 17.65 19.79 12.40
N PHE A 396 17.75 19.84 11.07
CA PHE A 396 17.35 18.74 10.20
C PHE A 396 18.51 17.80 9.90
N PRO A 397 18.45 16.50 10.31
CA PRO A 397 19.47 15.51 10.02
C PRO A 397 19.30 14.96 8.58
N THR A 398 20.31 15.19 7.73
CA THR A 398 20.24 14.78 6.31
C THR A 398 20.23 13.27 6.09
N ILE A 399 20.55 12.46 7.09
CA ILE A 399 20.44 11.00 7.04
C ILE A 399 19.02 10.54 6.66
N ILE A 400 17.99 11.33 6.98
CA ILE A 400 16.59 11.06 6.60
C ILE A 400 16.44 11.04 5.07
N LEU A 401 17.16 11.87 4.35
CA LEU A 401 17.13 11.91 2.89
C LEU A 401 17.62 10.60 2.28
N TRP A 402 18.64 9.97 2.89
CA TRP A 402 19.10 8.66 2.44
C TRP A 402 18.02 7.58 2.55
N ALA A 403 17.23 7.60 3.64
CA ALA A 403 16.10 6.68 3.78
C ALA A 403 15.02 6.94 2.72
N VAL A 404 14.69 8.20 2.43
CA VAL A 404 13.74 8.56 1.38
C VAL A 404 14.22 8.07 0.00
N VAL A 405 15.50 8.29 -0.31
CA VAL A 405 16.11 7.80 -1.56
C VAL A 405 16.01 6.27 -1.65
N ALA A 406 16.32 5.55 -0.57
CA ALA A 406 16.21 4.09 -0.54
C ALA A 406 14.77 3.62 -0.79
N ILE A 407 13.78 4.25 -0.16
CA ILE A 407 12.36 3.94 -0.38
C ILE A 407 11.99 4.12 -1.86
N VAL A 408 12.36 5.24 -2.46
CA VAL A 408 12.06 5.54 -3.87
C VAL A 408 12.73 4.55 -4.81
N VAL A 409 14.01 4.23 -4.58
CA VAL A 409 14.77 3.27 -5.39
C VAL A 409 14.16 1.86 -5.30
N VAL A 410 13.88 1.38 -4.09
CA VAL A 410 13.30 0.05 -3.88
C VAL A 410 11.87 0.00 -4.43
N TRP A 411 11.06 1.05 -4.21
CA TRP A 411 9.74 1.17 -4.83
C TRP A 411 9.80 1.08 -6.35
N PHE A 412 10.76 1.77 -6.98
CA PHE A 412 10.97 1.70 -8.42
C PHE A 412 11.35 0.30 -8.87
N ILE A 413 12.30 -0.35 -8.18
CA ILE A 413 12.73 -1.72 -8.49
C ILE A 413 11.54 -2.68 -8.43
N TRP A 414 10.72 -2.63 -7.39
CA TRP A 414 9.60 -3.57 -7.22
C TRP A 414 8.45 -3.31 -8.19
N ASN A 415 8.09 -2.05 -8.43
CA ASN A 415 6.88 -1.71 -9.18
C ASN A 415 7.11 -1.45 -10.67
N LYS A 416 8.33 -1.10 -11.07
CA LYS A 416 8.62 -0.65 -12.45
C LYS A 416 9.56 -1.59 -13.21
N THR A 417 10.20 -2.57 -12.55
CA THR A 417 11.12 -3.50 -13.24
C THR A 417 10.51 -4.89 -13.41
N THR A 418 11.05 -5.66 -14.38
CA THR A 418 10.69 -7.07 -14.56
C THR A 418 11.09 -7.93 -13.38
N PHE A 419 12.19 -7.57 -12.68
CA PHE A 419 12.63 -8.26 -11.47
C PHE A 419 11.56 -8.16 -10.37
N GLY A 420 11.02 -6.96 -10.11
CA GLY A 420 9.96 -6.78 -9.11
C GLY A 420 8.69 -7.55 -9.45
N LYS A 421 8.24 -7.50 -10.71
CA LYS A 421 7.08 -8.29 -11.16
C LYS A 421 7.28 -9.79 -10.94
N ASN A 422 8.48 -10.29 -11.26
CA ASN A 422 8.84 -11.68 -11.04
C ASN A 422 8.93 -12.04 -9.55
N LEU A 423 9.36 -11.10 -8.71
CA LEU A 423 9.40 -11.26 -7.25
C LEU A 423 7.99 -11.53 -6.70
N TYR A 424 7.00 -10.71 -7.09
CA TYR A 424 5.60 -10.92 -6.71
C TYR A 424 5.03 -12.23 -7.27
N ALA A 425 5.36 -12.59 -8.52
CA ALA A 425 4.91 -13.84 -9.13
C ALA A 425 5.44 -15.07 -8.37
N VAL A 426 6.75 -15.10 -8.08
CA VAL A 426 7.39 -16.18 -7.31
C VAL A 426 6.87 -16.24 -5.88
N GLY A 427 6.65 -15.09 -5.24
CA GLY A 427 6.11 -15.01 -3.88
C GLY A 427 4.66 -15.51 -3.78
N GLY A 428 3.85 -15.27 -4.83
CA GLY A 428 2.47 -15.74 -4.88
C GLY A 428 2.35 -17.26 -5.10
N ASN A 429 3.05 -17.78 -6.10
CA ASN A 429 3.11 -19.23 -6.36
C ASN A 429 4.39 -19.56 -7.15
N PRO A 430 5.41 -20.14 -6.50
CA PRO A 430 6.68 -20.48 -7.14
C PRO A 430 6.55 -21.50 -8.28
N GLU A 431 5.60 -22.44 -8.16
CA GLU A 431 5.39 -23.48 -9.18
C GLU A 431 4.75 -22.90 -10.43
N ALA A 432 3.70 -22.09 -10.26
CA ALA A 432 3.06 -21.40 -11.37
C ALA A 432 4.03 -20.42 -12.07
N ALA A 433 4.87 -19.73 -11.31
CA ALA A 433 5.91 -18.87 -11.85
C ALA A 433 6.93 -19.65 -12.69
N ALA A 434 7.36 -20.82 -12.20
CA ALA A 434 8.30 -21.70 -12.92
C ALA A 434 7.71 -22.20 -14.25
N VAL A 435 6.43 -22.63 -14.26
CA VAL A 435 5.73 -23.06 -15.49
C VAL A 435 5.60 -21.89 -16.48
N SER A 436 5.46 -20.66 -15.98
CA SER A 436 5.45 -19.44 -16.81
C SER A 436 6.83 -19.00 -17.30
N GLY A 437 7.90 -19.81 -17.10
CA GLY A 437 9.26 -19.53 -17.55
C GLY A 437 10.07 -18.60 -16.64
N ILE A 438 9.56 -18.26 -15.46
CA ILE A 438 10.28 -17.42 -14.49
C ILE A 438 11.24 -18.30 -13.69
N SER A 439 12.54 -17.97 -13.70
CA SER A 439 13.55 -18.68 -12.92
C SER A 439 13.44 -18.33 -11.43
N VAL A 440 12.77 -19.19 -10.65
CA VAL A 440 12.63 -19.05 -9.18
C VAL A 440 14.00 -18.88 -8.52
N PHE A 441 15.01 -19.66 -8.95
CA PHE A 441 16.39 -19.57 -8.43
C PHE A 441 16.97 -18.16 -8.60
N LYS A 442 16.90 -17.58 -9.82
CA LYS A 442 17.47 -16.26 -10.09
C LYS A 442 16.74 -15.15 -9.34
N VAL A 443 15.42 -15.25 -9.22
CA VAL A 443 14.60 -14.27 -8.50
C VAL A 443 14.90 -14.30 -7.01
N THR A 444 14.94 -15.49 -6.41
CA THR A 444 15.26 -15.65 -4.99
C THR A 444 16.66 -15.15 -4.67
N LEU A 445 17.67 -15.58 -5.44
CA LEU A 445 19.04 -15.13 -5.25
C LEU A 445 19.18 -13.62 -5.44
N GLY A 446 18.51 -13.06 -6.45
CA GLY A 446 18.48 -11.61 -6.70
C GLY A 446 17.87 -10.82 -5.53
N ALA A 447 16.84 -11.35 -4.86
CA ALA A 447 16.27 -10.74 -3.68
C ALA A 447 17.24 -10.70 -2.50
N PHE A 448 17.99 -11.79 -2.27
CA PHE A 448 19.05 -11.82 -1.25
C PHE A 448 20.22 -10.89 -1.59
N ILE A 449 20.60 -10.76 -2.87
CA ILE A 449 21.60 -9.78 -3.31
C ILE A 449 21.15 -8.36 -3.00
N LEU A 450 19.91 -8.00 -3.36
CA LEU A 450 19.34 -6.68 -3.08
C LEU A 450 19.28 -6.42 -1.57
N ALA A 451 18.86 -7.42 -0.79
CA ALA A 451 18.84 -7.33 0.67
C ALA A 451 20.24 -7.09 1.24
N GLY A 452 21.24 -7.86 0.80
CA GLY A 452 22.64 -7.68 1.22
C GLY A 452 23.20 -6.30 0.91
N ILE A 453 22.90 -5.73 -0.27
CA ILE A 453 23.28 -4.35 -0.62
C ILE A 453 22.66 -3.36 0.36
N LEU A 454 21.37 -3.50 0.65
CA LEU A 454 20.66 -2.62 1.58
C LEU A 454 21.19 -2.75 3.02
N TYR A 455 21.50 -3.96 3.47
CA TYR A 455 22.09 -4.18 4.81
C TYR A 455 23.46 -3.53 4.94
N GLY A 456 24.31 -3.65 3.91
CA GLY A 456 25.63 -3.01 3.92
C GLY A 456 25.53 -1.49 3.94
N PHE A 457 24.62 -0.93 3.15
CA PHE A 457 24.38 0.51 3.14
C PHE A 457 23.82 1.00 4.48
N GLY A 458 22.82 0.30 5.03
CA GLY A 458 22.25 0.60 6.35
C GLY A 458 23.28 0.53 7.47
N SER A 459 24.17 -0.45 7.45
CA SER A 459 25.26 -0.61 8.43
C SER A 459 26.26 0.55 8.37
N TRP A 460 26.62 0.96 7.16
CA TRP A 460 27.52 2.11 6.96
C TRP A 460 26.87 3.43 7.43
N LEU A 461 25.59 3.65 7.14
CA LEU A 461 24.86 4.81 7.65
C LEU A 461 24.75 4.82 9.17
N GLU A 462 24.52 3.66 9.77
CA GLU A 462 24.46 3.53 11.22
C GLU A 462 25.80 3.81 11.88
N CYS A 463 26.90 3.35 11.28
CA CYS A 463 28.25 3.66 11.74
C CYS A 463 28.52 5.18 11.71
N ASN A 464 28.11 5.87 10.66
CA ASN A 464 28.19 7.32 10.55
C ASN A 464 27.31 8.02 11.61
N ARG A 465 26.10 7.54 11.85
CA ARG A 465 25.17 8.10 12.84
C ARG A 465 25.70 7.97 14.27
N MET A 466 26.29 6.82 14.59
CA MET A 466 26.82 6.51 15.92
C MET A 466 28.27 6.99 16.12
N VAL A 467 28.90 7.56 15.08
CA VAL A 467 30.29 7.99 15.08
C VAL A 467 31.24 6.85 15.46
N GLY A 468 30.92 5.63 15.06
CA GLY A 468 31.74 4.44 15.31
C GLY A 468 31.11 3.43 16.27
N SER A 469 31.93 2.83 17.09
CA SER A 469 31.58 1.78 18.08
C SER A 469 31.21 0.43 17.43
N GLY A 470 31.92 0.00 16.39
CA GLY A 470 31.76 -1.30 15.76
C GLY A 470 32.03 -2.46 16.71
N SER A 471 31.08 -3.35 16.91
CA SER A 471 31.25 -4.58 17.67
C SER A 471 30.45 -5.73 17.01
N ALA A 472 30.91 -6.96 17.18
CA ALA A 472 30.24 -8.15 16.69
C ALA A 472 28.83 -8.32 17.26
N ALA A 473 28.57 -7.78 18.45
CA ALA A 473 27.25 -7.84 19.12
C ALA A 473 26.31 -6.72 18.68
N TYR A 474 26.77 -5.71 17.96
CA TYR A 474 25.92 -4.63 17.48
C TYR A 474 24.84 -5.14 16.54
N GLY A 475 23.65 -4.56 16.59
CA GLY A 475 22.52 -5.00 15.80
C GLY A 475 21.81 -6.26 16.31
N GLN A 476 22.14 -6.75 17.51
CA GLN A 476 21.41 -7.87 18.11
C GLN A 476 19.94 -7.49 18.31
N GLY A 477 19.00 -8.33 17.79
CA GLY A 477 17.57 -8.08 17.84
C GLY A 477 17.03 -7.18 16.72
N TRP A 478 17.87 -6.58 15.88
CA TRP A 478 17.43 -5.75 14.77
C TRP A 478 16.76 -6.53 13.62
N ASP A 479 16.98 -7.83 13.59
CA ASP A 479 16.21 -8.77 12.77
C ASP A 479 14.72 -8.72 13.11
N MET A 480 14.39 -8.76 14.41
CA MET A 480 13.00 -8.63 14.88
C MET A 480 12.43 -7.26 14.59
N ASP A 481 13.20 -6.18 14.79
CA ASP A 481 12.77 -4.81 14.45
C ASP A 481 12.45 -4.66 12.96
N ALA A 482 13.31 -5.20 12.08
CA ALA A 482 13.12 -5.13 10.63
C ALA A 482 11.91 -5.94 10.17
N ILE A 483 11.74 -7.17 10.70
CA ILE A 483 10.58 -8.01 10.40
C ILE A 483 9.30 -7.35 10.91
N ALA A 484 9.29 -6.84 12.15
CA ALA A 484 8.14 -6.17 12.73
C ALA A 484 7.73 -4.94 11.90
N ALA A 485 8.70 -4.12 11.47
CA ALA A 485 8.45 -2.97 10.61
C ALA A 485 7.77 -3.37 9.27
N CYS A 486 8.16 -4.52 8.69
CA CYS A 486 7.56 -5.01 7.45
C CYS A 486 6.15 -5.61 7.64
N VAL A 487 5.91 -6.27 8.77
CA VAL A 487 4.63 -6.96 9.07
C VAL A 487 3.56 -5.96 9.52
N VAL A 488 3.99 -4.93 10.25
CA VAL A 488 3.08 -3.86 10.70
C VAL A 488 2.68 -2.95 9.56
N GLY A 489 3.50 -2.81 8.54
CA GLY A 489 3.23 -2.01 7.34
C GLY A 489 4.33 -1.06 7.01
#